data_f3dca939206036598873b482f732f1f9
#
_entry.id   f3dca939206036598873b482f732f1f9
#
_cell.length_a   1.000
_cell.length_b   1.000
_cell.length_c   1.000
_cell.angle_alpha   90.00
_cell.angle_beta   90.00
_cell.angle_gamma   90.00
#
_symmetry.space_group_name_H-M   'P 1'
#
loop_
_entity.id
_entity.type
_entity.pdbx_description
1 polymer ?
#
loop_
_entity_poly.entity_id
_entity_poly.type
_entity_poly.pdbx_seq_one_letter_code
_entity_poly.pdbx_strand_id
1 'polypeptide(L)'
;PGGSTDIVTRILAMDLTKRLGQQFVVENRAGAGAIVGMQFIAQQPPDGYTFLLNSTGYGYLINKGSNVDLVKSFDSVAMIGLSDSALVVNPHLPVNTVKDLIALAEKRPGELLYSSSGGGGFPHMNTELLK
;
A
#
# COMPACT_ATOMS: atom_id res chain seq x y z
N PRO A 1 7.68 -7.99 -3.21
CA PRO A 1 8.24 -8.91 -2.19
C PRO A 1 9.04 -8.15 -1.14
N GLY A 2 8.97 -8.62 0.12
CA GLY A 2 9.74 -8.06 1.24
C GLY A 2 9.21 -6.75 1.85
N GLY A 3 8.15 -6.18 1.33
CA GLY A 3 7.45 -5.05 1.95
C GLY A 3 6.57 -5.48 3.12
N SER A 4 6.05 -4.51 3.89
CA SER A 4 5.21 -4.78 5.06
C SER A 4 4.02 -5.69 4.76
N THR A 5 3.35 -5.48 3.63
CA THR A 5 2.23 -6.32 3.19
C THR A 5 2.67 -7.78 2.97
N ASP A 6 3.80 -8.03 2.30
CA ASP A 6 4.31 -9.39 2.07
C ASP A 6 4.68 -10.08 3.39
N ILE A 7 5.35 -9.37 4.30
CA ILE A 7 5.73 -9.91 5.61
C ILE A 7 4.48 -10.32 6.41
N VAL A 8 3.51 -9.41 6.53
CA VAL A 8 2.24 -9.69 7.24
C VAL A 8 1.49 -10.84 6.59
N THR A 9 1.42 -10.88 5.24
CA THR A 9 0.77 -11.97 4.51
C THR A 9 1.41 -13.31 4.82
N ARG A 10 2.75 -13.40 4.86
CA ARG A 10 3.47 -14.65 5.16
C ARG A 10 3.25 -15.11 6.59
N ILE A 11 3.25 -14.19 7.56
CA ILE A 11 2.94 -14.51 8.97
C ILE A 11 1.52 -15.09 9.08
N LEU A 12 0.55 -14.41 8.44
CA LEU A 12 -0.84 -14.87 8.44
C LEU A 12 -0.98 -16.23 7.74
N ALA A 13 -0.35 -16.42 6.58
CA ALA A 13 -0.39 -17.67 5.83
C ALA A 13 0.18 -18.86 6.63
N MET A 14 1.26 -18.64 7.37
CA MET A 14 1.84 -19.66 8.26
C MET A 14 0.86 -20.07 9.38
N ASP A 15 0.21 -19.09 10.02
CA ASP A 15 -0.73 -19.37 11.11
C ASP A 15 -2.01 -20.04 10.60
N LEU A 16 -2.55 -19.58 9.47
CA LEU A 16 -3.71 -20.19 8.83
C LEU A 16 -3.41 -21.61 8.35
N THR A 17 -2.23 -21.85 7.77
CA THR A 17 -1.80 -23.21 7.38
C THR A 17 -1.83 -24.14 8.57
N LYS A 18 -1.28 -23.70 9.71
CA LYS A 18 -1.25 -24.49 10.94
C LYS A 18 -2.64 -24.76 11.52
N ARG A 19 -3.52 -23.75 11.50
CA ARG A 19 -4.87 -23.84 12.12
C ARG A 19 -5.86 -24.62 11.27
N LEU A 20 -5.80 -24.45 9.96
CA LEU A 20 -6.78 -25.01 9.03
C LEU A 20 -6.31 -26.32 8.37
N GLY A 21 -5.04 -26.71 8.57
CA GLY A 21 -4.48 -27.93 7.97
C GLY A 21 -4.37 -27.89 6.45
N GLN A 22 -4.50 -26.69 5.85
CA GLN A 22 -4.40 -26.47 4.41
C GLN A 22 -3.26 -25.49 4.13
N GLN A 23 -2.48 -25.74 3.08
CA GLN A 23 -1.35 -24.89 2.75
C GLN A 23 -1.81 -23.56 2.15
N PHE A 24 -1.42 -22.45 2.76
CA PHE A 24 -1.59 -21.10 2.24
C PHE A 24 -0.33 -20.65 1.50
N VAL A 25 -0.43 -20.45 0.19
CA VAL A 25 0.67 -20.03 -0.68
C VAL A 25 0.60 -18.53 -0.91
N VAL A 26 1.69 -17.83 -0.62
CA VAL A 26 1.78 -16.37 -0.85
C VAL A 26 2.39 -16.10 -2.22
N GLU A 27 1.63 -15.43 -3.08
CA GLU A 27 2.08 -15.00 -4.39
C GLU A 27 2.11 -13.47 -4.46
N ASN A 28 3.24 -12.91 -4.91
CA ASN A 28 3.42 -11.48 -5.14
C ASN A 28 3.26 -11.15 -6.62
N ARG A 29 2.27 -10.33 -6.96
CA ARG A 29 2.04 -9.82 -8.31
C ARG A 29 2.25 -8.31 -8.33
N ALA A 30 3.50 -7.90 -8.52
CA ALA A 30 3.89 -6.49 -8.57
C ALA A 30 3.56 -5.88 -9.95
N GLY A 31 3.33 -4.57 -9.95
CA GLY A 31 3.13 -3.79 -11.17
C GLY A 31 2.03 -2.75 -11.06
N ALA A 32 2.19 -1.64 -11.78
CA ALA A 32 1.23 -0.55 -11.89
C ALA A 32 0.62 -0.10 -10.54
N GLY A 33 1.43 0.01 -9.49
CA GLY A 33 0.93 0.38 -8.15
C GLY A 33 -0.05 -0.64 -7.55
N ALA A 34 0.21 -1.93 -7.71
CA ALA A 34 -0.62 -3.07 -7.28
C ALA A 34 -1.89 -3.35 -8.13
N ILE A 35 -2.17 -2.56 -9.17
CA ILE A 35 -3.32 -2.79 -10.07
C ILE A 35 -3.26 -4.19 -10.69
N VAL A 36 -2.08 -4.66 -11.10
CA VAL A 36 -1.89 -6.00 -11.71
C VAL A 36 -2.39 -7.11 -10.77
N GLY A 37 -2.01 -7.05 -9.50
CA GLY A 37 -2.46 -8.04 -8.51
C GLY A 37 -3.97 -7.97 -8.27
N MET A 38 -4.54 -6.78 -8.16
CA MET A 38 -5.98 -6.58 -7.96
C MET A 38 -6.80 -7.09 -9.15
N GLN A 39 -6.38 -6.78 -10.38
CA GLN A 39 -7.05 -7.26 -11.59
C GLN A 39 -7.00 -8.78 -11.70
N PHE A 40 -5.86 -9.38 -11.36
CA PHE A 40 -5.73 -10.83 -11.35
C PHE A 40 -6.72 -11.49 -10.37
N ILE A 41 -6.80 -11.00 -9.13
CA ILE A 41 -7.71 -11.55 -8.12
C ILE A 41 -9.18 -11.34 -8.51
N ALA A 42 -9.54 -10.18 -9.06
CA ALA A 42 -10.91 -9.91 -9.50
C ALA A 42 -11.41 -10.86 -10.61
N GLN A 43 -10.51 -11.56 -11.28
CA GLN A 43 -10.83 -12.55 -12.31
C GLN A 43 -10.85 -13.99 -11.79
N GLN A 44 -10.47 -14.22 -10.51
CA GLN A 44 -10.51 -15.56 -9.93
C GLN A 44 -11.92 -15.97 -9.55
N PRO A 45 -12.23 -17.27 -9.53
CA PRO A 45 -13.50 -17.75 -9.01
C PRO A 45 -13.73 -17.30 -7.56
N PRO A 46 -14.94 -16.86 -7.18
CA PRO A 46 -15.27 -16.45 -5.81
C PRO A 46 -15.59 -17.70 -4.95
N ASP A 47 -14.67 -18.64 -4.92
CA ASP A 47 -14.82 -19.95 -4.28
C ASP A 47 -14.25 -20.02 -2.84
N GLY A 48 -13.70 -18.88 -2.35
CA GLY A 48 -13.11 -18.79 -1.02
C GLY A 48 -11.69 -19.34 -0.90
N TYR A 49 -11.02 -19.68 -2.02
CA TYR A 49 -9.64 -20.19 -2.01
C TYR A 49 -8.61 -19.17 -2.45
N THR A 50 -9.03 -18.01 -2.97
CA THR A 50 -8.12 -16.96 -3.41
C THR A 50 -8.43 -15.66 -2.70
N PHE A 51 -7.44 -15.09 -2.01
CA PHE A 51 -7.57 -13.89 -1.18
C PHE A 51 -6.61 -12.80 -1.64
N LEU A 52 -7.04 -11.55 -1.52
CA LEU A 52 -6.20 -10.38 -1.68
C LEU A 52 -5.90 -9.77 -0.32
N LEU A 53 -4.62 -9.65 0.04
CA LEU A 53 -4.22 -8.77 1.13
C LEU A 53 -3.78 -7.43 0.54
N ASN A 54 -4.45 -6.37 0.94
CA ASN A 54 -4.27 -5.03 0.39
C ASN A 54 -4.09 -4.00 1.52
N SER A 55 -3.39 -2.90 1.24
CA SER A 55 -3.36 -1.74 2.13
C SER A 55 -4.29 -0.63 1.61
N THR A 56 -4.84 0.17 2.52
CA THR A 56 -5.82 1.23 2.21
C THR A 56 -5.34 2.27 1.19
N GLY A 57 -4.02 2.45 1.04
CA GLY A 57 -3.45 3.40 0.08
C GLY A 57 -3.79 3.10 -1.39
N TYR A 58 -4.13 1.86 -1.71
CA TYR A 58 -4.43 1.47 -3.09
C TYR A 58 -5.86 1.83 -3.54
N GLY A 59 -6.76 2.21 -2.63
CA GLY A 59 -8.11 2.66 -2.98
C GLY A 59 -8.16 3.89 -3.90
N TYR A 60 -7.16 4.76 -3.84
CA TYR A 60 -7.06 5.96 -4.68
C TYR A 60 -6.69 5.64 -6.14
N LEU A 61 -5.89 4.62 -6.38
CA LEU A 61 -5.43 4.27 -7.73
C LEU A 61 -6.55 3.71 -8.60
N ILE A 62 -7.58 3.16 -8.00
CA ILE A 62 -8.73 2.56 -8.68
C ILE A 62 -9.49 3.60 -9.49
N ASN A 63 -9.53 4.84 -9.03
CA ASN A 63 -10.20 5.93 -9.76
C ASN A 63 -9.40 6.46 -10.96
N LYS A 64 -8.16 6.02 -11.18
CA LYS A 64 -7.30 6.50 -12.28
C LYS A 64 -7.08 5.49 -13.41
N GLY A 65 -8.11 4.75 -13.82
CA GLY A 65 -8.08 3.94 -15.05
C GLY A 65 -7.94 2.43 -14.86
N SER A 66 -8.17 1.91 -13.64
CA SER A 66 -8.39 0.48 -13.47
C SER A 66 -9.89 0.19 -13.54
N ASN A 67 -10.24 -0.91 -14.21
CA ASN A 67 -11.63 -1.40 -14.26
C ASN A 67 -12.04 -2.17 -12.98
N VAL A 68 -11.23 -2.14 -11.94
CA VAL A 68 -11.47 -2.85 -10.69
C VAL A 68 -11.85 -1.84 -9.61
N ASP A 69 -13.06 -1.95 -9.09
CA ASP A 69 -13.56 -1.21 -7.95
C ASP A 69 -13.40 -2.10 -6.70
N LEU A 70 -12.58 -1.69 -5.72
CA LEU A 70 -12.34 -2.48 -4.51
C LEU A 70 -13.61 -2.78 -3.71
N VAL A 71 -14.56 -1.87 -3.72
CA VAL A 71 -15.82 -2.03 -2.96
C VAL A 71 -16.79 -2.95 -3.67
N LYS A 72 -16.81 -2.90 -5.01
CA LYS A 72 -17.76 -3.68 -5.82
C LYS A 72 -17.21 -5.02 -6.28
N SER A 73 -15.88 -5.12 -6.40
CA SER A 73 -15.24 -6.31 -6.96
C SER A 73 -14.78 -7.33 -5.90
N PHE A 74 -14.84 -6.95 -4.60
CA PHE A 74 -14.35 -7.80 -3.52
C PHE A 74 -15.27 -7.75 -2.30
N ASP A 75 -15.44 -8.88 -1.65
CA ASP A 75 -16.03 -8.96 -0.32
C ASP A 75 -14.93 -8.85 0.75
N SER A 76 -15.10 -7.93 1.70
CA SER A 76 -14.16 -7.75 2.80
C SER A 76 -14.29 -8.89 3.82
N VAL A 77 -13.18 -9.59 4.08
CA VAL A 77 -13.14 -10.68 5.07
C VAL A 77 -12.80 -10.14 6.45
N ALA A 78 -11.67 -9.45 6.60
CA ALA A 78 -11.23 -8.90 7.87
C ALA A 78 -10.19 -7.78 7.69
N MET A 79 -10.15 -6.87 8.65
CA MET A 79 -9.04 -5.94 8.81
C MET A 79 -7.94 -6.63 9.63
N ILE A 80 -6.75 -6.80 9.03
CA ILE A 80 -5.64 -7.53 9.64
C ILE A 80 -4.89 -6.66 10.66
N GLY A 81 -4.80 -5.36 10.41
CA GLY A 81 -4.11 -4.44 11.31
C GLY A 81 -4.07 -3.02 10.77
N LEU A 82 -3.54 -2.13 11.58
CA LEU A 82 -3.26 -0.74 11.26
C LEU A 82 -1.75 -0.51 11.29
N SER A 83 -1.28 0.42 10.47
CA SER A 83 0.12 0.83 10.43
C SER A 83 0.21 2.35 10.35
N ASP A 84 1.01 2.92 11.23
CA ASP A 84 1.31 4.33 11.21
C ASP A 84 2.35 4.67 10.14
N SER A 85 2.30 5.90 9.63
CA SER A 85 3.31 6.45 8.74
C SER A 85 4.12 7.51 9.44
N ALA A 86 5.42 7.56 9.15
CA ALA A 86 6.30 8.62 9.61
C ALA A 86 6.85 9.40 8.41
N LEU A 87 6.79 10.73 8.50
CA LEU A 87 7.50 11.63 7.61
C LEU A 87 8.93 11.78 8.16
N VAL A 88 9.91 11.36 7.39
CA VAL A 88 11.32 11.48 7.74
C VAL A 88 12.04 12.39 6.76
N VAL A 89 13.02 13.13 7.25
CA VAL A 89 13.85 14.03 6.43
C VAL A 89 15.32 13.73 6.65
N ASN A 90 16.16 14.16 5.71
CA ASN A 90 17.62 14.12 5.90
C ASN A 90 17.99 14.93 7.15
N PRO A 91 18.82 14.41 8.07
CA PRO A 91 19.19 15.10 9.30
C PRO A 91 19.96 16.43 9.07
N HIS A 92 20.55 16.63 7.89
CA HIS A 92 21.19 17.90 7.52
C HIS A 92 20.20 18.96 6.99
N LEU A 93 18.93 18.61 6.79
CA LEU A 93 17.93 19.58 6.41
C LEU A 93 17.59 20.46 7.64
N PRO A 94 17.62 21.80 7.53
CA PRO A 94 17.43 22.69 8.66
C PRO A 94 15.94 22.85 9.03
N VAL A 95 15.29 21.74 9.37
CA VAL A 95 13.87 21.68 9.74
C VAL A 95 13.68 20.75 10.92
N ASN A 96 12.82 21.12 11.87
CA ASN A 96 12.51 20.30 13.04
C ASN A 96 11.01 19.98 13.14
N THR A 97 10.19 20.66 12.36
CA THR A 97 8.73 20.48 12.34
C THR A 97 8.21 20.42 10.91
N VAL A 98 7.00 19.90 10.73
CA VAL A 98 6.30 19.93 9.43
C VAL A 98 6.14 21.37 8.93
N LYS A 99 5.88 22.32 9.83
CA LYS A 99 5.76 23.75 9.49
C LYS A 99 7.06 24.31 8.92
N ASP A 100 8.21 23.94 9.49
CA ASP A 100 9.51 24.35 8.97
C ASP A 100 9.77 23.77 7.59
N LEU A 101 9.37 22.51 7.38
CA LEU A 101 9.51 21.83 6.09
C LEU A 101 8.66 22.52 5.00
N ILE A 102 7.41 22.87 5.31
CA ILE A 102 6.54 23.61 4.39
C ILE A 102 7.16 24.98 4.06
N ALA A 103 7.57 25.75 5.07
CA ALA A 103 8.18 27.06 4.88
C ALA A 103 9.50 26.98 4.06
N LEU A 104 10.25 25.89 4.18
CA LEU A 104 11.44 25.66 3.36
C LEU A 104 11.07 25.32 1.92
N ALA A 105 10.04 24.49 1.71
CA ALA A 105 9.55 24.13 0.38
C ALA A 105 9.02 25.34 -0.39
N GLU A 106 8.28 26.24 0.27
CA GLU A 106 7.80 27.50 -0.30
C GLU A 106 8.95 28.43 -0.72
N LYS A 107 10.06 28.44 0.03
CA LYS A 107 11.25 29.25 -0.30
C LYS A 107 12.09 28.63 -1.42
N ARG A 108 11.96 27.34 -1.67
CA ARG A 108 12.77 26.56 -2.61
C ARG A 108 11.88 25.68 -3.49
N PRO A 109 11.00 26.28 -4.32
CA PRO A 109 10.03 25.55 -5.11
C PRO A 109 10.73 24.63 -6.12
N GLY A 110 10.35 23.34 -6.11
CA GLY A 110 10.89 22.31 -6.99
C GLY A 110 12.28 21.76 -6.63
N GLU A 111 12.92 22.26 -5.55
CA GLU A 111 14.25 21.79 -5.16
C GLU A 111 14.21 20.61 -4.16
N LEU A 112 13.16 20.50 -3.35
CA LEU A 112 13.02 19.40 -2.41
C LEU A 112 12.48 18.15 -3.12
N LEU A 113 13.29 17.10 -3.08
CA LEU A 113 12.93 15.81 -3.64
C LEU A 113 12.48 14.86 -2.53
N TYR A 114 11.51 14.02 -2.83
CA TYR A 114 11.07 12.97 -1.93
C TYR A 114 11.07 11.61 -2.61
N SER A 115 11.14 10.55 -1.84
CA SER A 115 10.95 9.18 -2.30
C SER A 115 9.77 8.53 -1.60
N SER A 116 9.11 7.61 -2.28
CA SER A 116 8.01 6.81 -1.76
C SER A 116 8.14 5.36 -2.21
N SER A 117 7.28 4.49 -1.71
CA SER A 117 7.23 3.09 -2.12
C SER A 117 6.64 2.85 -3.51
N GLY A 118 6.41 3.90 -4.29
CA GLY A 118 5.86 3.85 -5.64
C GLY A 118 4.61 4.69 -5.83
N GLY A 119 4.30 5.02 -7.08
CA GLY A 119 3.17 5.86 -7.43
C GLY A 119 1.84 5.27 -6.95
N GLY A 120 1.06 6.09 -6.24
CA GLY A 120 -0.26 5.73 -5.71
C GLY A 120 -0.28 4.92 -4.43
N GLY A 121 0.87 4.51 -3.91
CA GLY A 121 0.95 3.93 -2.56
C GLY A 121 0.65 4.96 -1.48
N PHE A 122 0.34 4.49 -0.26
CA PHE A 122 -0.01 5.33 0.88
C PHE A 122 1.04 6.43 1.19
N PRO A 123 2.36 6.15 1.19
CA PRO A 123 3.38 7.19 1.36
C PRO A 123 3.38 8.26 0.27
N HIS A 124 3.15 7.87 -0.99
CA HIS A 124 3.05 8.82 -2.10
C HIS A 124 1.87 9.76 -1.92
N MET A 125 0.69 9.21 -1.60
CA MET A 125 -0.53 9.99 -1.38
C MET A 125 -0.38 10.98 -0.22
N ASN A 126 0.18 10.54 0.91
CA ASN A 126 0.42 11.41 2.05
C ASN A 126 1.35 12.57 1.71
N THR A 127 2.36 12.33 0.88
CA THR A 127 3.28 13.39 0.45
C THR A 127 2.60 14.35 -0.54
N GLU A 128 1.76 13.85 -1.45
CA GLU A 128 0.99 14.70 -2.36
C GLU A 128 -0.03 15.58 -1.62
N LEU A 129 -0.60 15.09 -0.51
CA LEU A 129 -1.48 15.89 0.35
C LEU A 129 -0.72 16.97 1.16
N LEU A 130 0.59 16.82 1.34
CA LEU A 130 1.44 17.79 2.04
C LEU A 130 1.89 18.94 1.13
N LYS A 131 1.87 18.74 -0.20
CA LYS A 131 2.23 19.75 -1.20
C LYS A 131 1.17 20.83 -1.32
#